data_a1b62f1952d520a1b8137e2b3071d37a
#
_entry.id   a1b62f1952d520a1b8137e2b3071d37a
#
_cell.length_a   1.000
_cell.length_b   1.000
_cell.length_c   1.000
_cell.angle_alpha   90.00
_cell.angle_beta   90.00
_cell.angle_gamma   90.00
#
_symmetry.space_group_name_H-M   'P 1'
#
loop_
_entity.id
_entity.type
_entity.pdbx_description
1 polymer ?
#
loop_
_entity_poly.entity_id
_entity_poly.type
_entity_poly.pdbx_seq_one_letter_code
_entity_poly.pdbx_strand_id
1 'polypeptide(L)'
;MYVLQIEYPIADYDAWKAAFDDDRLDRAGSGVRRYRILRPTDDPNYVVIDLEFDDAGEAEAYLAALQRAVYSSREASPAVGGAPQTRIVEVVETREH
;
A
#
# COMPACT_ATOMS: atom_id res chain seq x y z
N MET A 1 10.46 6.15 -12.07
CA MET A 1 9.51 6.13 -10.96
C MET A 1 8.62 4.90 -11.06
N TYR A 2 8.57 4.17 -10.01
CA TYR A 2 7.78 2.94 -9.93
C TYR A 2 6.77 3.08 -8.80
N VAL A 3 5.58 2.51 -8.99
CA VAL A 3 4.51 2.58 -8.01
C VAL A 3 4.07 1.17 -7.65
N LEU A 4 4.12 0.86 -6.36
CA LEU A 4 3.49 -0.33 -5.84
C LEU A 4 2.05 0.04 -5.51
N GLN A 5 1.11 -0.55 -6.24
CA GLN A 5 -0.32 -0.36 -6.01
C GLN A 5 -0.86 -1.53 -5.22
N ILE A 6 -1.58 -1.22 -4.16
CA ILE A 6 -2.17 -2.23 -3.27
C ILE A 6 -3.62 -1.83 -3.07
N GLU A 7 -4.55 -2.78 -3.22
CA GLU A 7 -5.94 -2.49 -2.96
C GLU A 7 -6.65 -3.66 -2.30
N TYR A 8 -7.54 -3.35 -1.39
CA TYR A 8 -8.31 -4.36 -0.68
C TYR A 8 -9.48 -3.74 0.08
N PRO A 9 -10.53 -4.54 0.38
CA PRO A 9 -11.59 -4.08 1.26
C PRO A 9 -11.10 -4.01 2.71
N ILE A 10 -11.69 -3.09 3.47
CA ILE A 10 -11.38 -2.90 4.88
C ILE A 10 -12.67 -2.94 5.70
N ALA A 11 -12.54 -3.29 6.97
CA ALA A 11 -13.70 -3.33 7.87
C ALA A 11 -14.07 -1.93 8.37
N ASP A 12 -13.05 -1.12 8.67
CA ASP A 12 -13.24 0.23 9.21
C ASP A 12 -12.02 1.08 8.84
N TYR A 13 -12.27 2.25 8.25
CA TYR A 13 -11.18 3.10 7.78
C TYR A 13 -10.30 3.60 8.93
N ASP A 14 -10.89 4.05 10.02
CA ASP A 14 -10.10 4.63 11.11
C ASP A 14 -9.19 3.59 11.76
N ALA A 15 -9.68 2.37 11.94
CA ALA A 15 -8.87 1.27 12.46
C ALA A 15 -7.75 0.90 11.48
N TRP A 16 -8.08 0.85 10.18
CA TRP A 16 -7.09 0.56 9.14
C TRP A 16 -6.01 1.64 9.10
N LYS A 17 -6.42 2.90 9.15
CA LYS A 17 -5.49 4.04 9.09
C LYS A 17 -4.54 4.06 10.28
N ALA A 18 -5.03 3.73 11.47
CA ALA A 18 -4.18 3.62 12.66
C ALA A 18 -3.11 2.55 12.46
N ALA A 19 -3.48 1.39 11.90
CA ALA A 19 -2.54 0.32 11.61
C ALA A 19 -1.55 0.73 10.52
N PHE A 20 -2.01 1.44 9.49
CA PHE A 20 -1.15 1.95 8.44
C PHE A 20 -0.12 2.94 8.99
N ASP A 21 -0.54 3.82 9.88
CA ASP A 21 0.34 4.83 10.47
C ASP A 21 1.38 4.25 11.43
N ASP A 22 1.23 3.01 11.85
CA ASP A 22 2.22 2.32 12.66
C ASP A 22 3.55 2.12 11.91
N ASP A 23 3.50 2.12 10.58
CA ASP A 23 4.68 2.12 9.72
C ASP A 23 5.70 1.03 10.06
N ARG A 24 5.24 -0.20 10.19
CA ARG A 24 6.05 -1.34 10.64
C ARG A 24 7.30 -1.59 9.82
N LEU A 25 7.25 -1.31 8.52
CA LEU A 25 8.35 -1.57 7.62
C LEU A 25 9.21 -0.34 7.36
N ASP A 26 8.97 0.75 8.07
CA ASP A 26 9.70 2.00 7.88
C ASP A 26 9.68 2.40 6.40
N ARG A 27 8.57 2.94 5.95
CA ARG A 27 8.37 3.28 4.53
C ARG A 27 9.49 4.13 3.97
N ALA A 28 9.86 5.19 4.68
CA ALA A 28 10.91 6.09 4.20
C ALA A 28 12.26 5.38 4.11
N GLY A 29 12.61 4.60 5.13
CA GLY A 29 13.87 3.84 5.14
C GLY A 29 13.89 2.71 4.12
N SER A 30 12.74 2.24 3.68
CA SER A 30 12.61 1.19 2.67
C SER A 30 12.58 1.71 1.24
N GLY A 31 12.68 3.02 1.05
CA GLY A 31 12.74 3.62 -0.28
C GLY A 31 11.44 4.25 -0.77
N VAL A 32 10.38 4.23 0.03
CA VAL A 32 9.13 4.90 -0.34
C VAL A 32 9.37 6.41 -0.31
N ARG A 33 9.19 7.05 -1.49
CA ARG A 33 9.38 8.49 -1.63
C ARG A 33 8.15 9.27 -1.22
N ARG A 34 6.97 8.72 -1.55
CA ARG A 34 5.71 9.31 -1.15
C ARG A 34 4.62 8.25 -1.31
N TYR A 35 3.49 8.45 -0.64
CA TYR A 35 2.35 7.56 -0.82
C TYR A 35 1.07 8.36 -0.96
N ARG A 36 0.05 7.73 -1.55
CA ARG A 36 -1.30 8.26 -1.59
C ARG A 36 -2.26 7.16 -1.17
N ILE A 37 -3.28 7.57 -0.46
CA ILE A 37 -4.37 6.69 -0.07
C ILE A 37 -5.62 7.19 -0.78
N LEU A 38 -6.26 6.31 -1.54
CA LEU A 38 -7.45 6.64 -2.30
C LEU A 38 -8.58 5.72 -1.85
N ARG A 39 -9.80 6.23 -1.94
CA ARG A 39 -10.98 5.40 -1.72
C ARG A 39 -11.94 5.61 -2.89
N PRO A 40 -12.62 4.54 -3.35
CA PRO A 40 -13.69 4.72 -4.31
C PRO A 40 -14.76 5.65 -3.72
N THR A 41 -15.33 6.52 -4.53
CA THR A 41 -16.30 7.50 -4.05
C THR A 41 -17.60 6.83 -3.59
N ASP A 42 -17.84 5.61 -4.03
CA ASP A 42 -19.03 4.83 -3.72
C ASP A 42 -18.80 3.70 -2.72
N ASP A 43 -17.58 3.56 -2.19
CA ASP A 43 -17.27 2.50 -1.23
C ASP A 43 -16.25 2.97 -0.19
N PRO A 44 -16.71 3.45 0.98
CA PRO A 44 -15.79 3.92 2.02
C PRO A 44 -15.03 2.78 2.73
N ASN A 45 -15.40 1.52 2.47
CA ASN A 45 -14.75 0.36 3.07
C ASN A 45 -13.80 -0.34 2.10
N TYR A 46 -13.17 0.43 1.23
CA TYR A 46 -12.19 -0.06 0.29
C TYR A 46 -11.07 0.97 0.18
N VAL A 47 -9.82 0.51 0.09
CA VAL A 47 -8.67 1.42 -0.06
C VAL A 47 -7.81 1.01 -1.23
N VAL A 48 -7.25 2.00 -1.90
CA VAL A 48 -6.22 1.85 -2.92
C VAL A 48 -5.02 2.66 -2.42
N ILE A 49 -3.85 2.03 -2.35
CA ILE A 49 -2.64 2.68 -1.85
C ILE A 49 -1.61 2.68 -2.96
N ASP A 50 -1.06 3.85 -3.26
CA ASP A 50 0.06 4.01 -4.19
C ASP A 50 1.30 4.37 -3.39
N LEU A 51 2.35 3.54 -3.47
CA LEU A 51 3.64 3.79 -2.84
C LEU A 51 4.67 4.00 -3.95
N GLU A 52 5.33 5.16 -3.95
CA GLU A 52 6.27 5.52 -5.01
C GLU A 52 7.71 5.22 -4.62
N PHE A 53 8.45 4.61 -5.54
CA PHE A 53 9.85 4.23 -5.39
C PHE A 53 10.65 4.72 -6.59
N ASP A 54 11.93 5.00 -6.39
CA ASP A 54 12.85 5.32 -7.50
C ASP A 54 13.27 4.07 -8.27
N ASP A 55 13.24 2.91 -7.63
CA ASP A 55 13.80 1.65 -8.13
C ASP A 55 12.77 0.53 -8.02
N ALA A 56 12.60 -0.23 -9.10
CA ALA A 56 11.70 -1.38 -9.12
C ALA A 56 12.09 -2.45 -8.10
N GLY A 57 13.39 -2.65 -7.90
CA GLY A 57 13.89 -3.61 -6.92
C GLY A 57 13.49 -3.26 -5.49
N GLU A 58 13.47 -1.97 -5.15
CA GLU A 58 13.00 -1.51 -3.85
C GLU A 58 11.51 -1.78 -3.67
N ALA A 59 10.73 -1.55 -4.72
CA ALA A 59 9.30 -1.83 -4.70
C ALA A 59 9.03 -3.32 -4.50
N GLU A 60 9.76 -4.16 -5.22
CA GLU A 60 9.65 -5.62 -5.09
C GLU A 60 10.01 -6.12 -3.69
N ALA A 61 11.10 -5.59 -3.13
CA ALA A 61 11.54 -5.95 -1.79
C ALA A 61 10.52 -5.53 -0.74
N TYR A 62 9.94 -4.34 -0.89
CA TYR A 62 8.92 -3.85 0.02
C TYR A 62 7.66 -4.72 -0.02
N LEU A 63 7.22 -5.07 -1.23
CA LEU A 63 6.06 -5.96 -1.40
C LEU A 63 6.31 -7.31 -0.75
N ALA A 64 7.48 -7.90 -0.94
CA ALA A 64 7.83 -9.18 -0.32
C ALA A 64 7.80 -9.08 1.21
N ALA A 65 8.31 -7.97 1.76
CA ALA A 65 8.29 -7.75 3.20
C ALA A 65 6.85 -7.59 3.73
N LEU A 66 5.99 -6.88 2.99
CA LEU A 66 4.57 -6.75 3.35
C LEU A 66 3.89 -8.11 3.38
N GLN A 67 4.13 -8.95 2.38
CA GLN A 67 3.53 -10.27 2.30
C GLN A 67 3.95 -11.15 3.48
N ARG A 68 5.21 -11.07 3.90
CA ARG A 68 5.71 -11.84 5.03
C ARG A 68 5.28 -11.28 6.38
N ALA A 69 5.41 -9.97 6.57
CA ALA A 69 5.28 -9.35 7.89
C ALA A 69 3.87 -8.90 8.22
N VAL A 70 3.07 -8.56 7.20
CA VAL A 70 1.76 -7.92 7.41
C VAL A 70 0.63 -8.81 6.89
N TYR A 71 0.70 -9.23 5.63
CA TYR A 71 -0.44 -9.90 4.98
C TYR A 71 -0.50 -11.42 5.24
N SER A 72 0.55 -12.01 5.78
CA SER A 72 0.56 -13.44 6.11
C SER A 72 -0.14 -13.74 7.45
N SER A 73 -0.48 -12.72 8.24
CA SER A 73 -1.04 -12.88 9.58
C SER A 73 -2.23 -11.94 9.79
N ARG A 74 -3.34 -12.50 10.27
CA ARG A 74 -4.50 -11.70 10.67
C ARG A 74 -4.23 -10.84 11.89
N GLU A 75 -3.35 -11.29 12.75
CA GLU A 75 -2.95 -10.52 13.92
C GLU A 75 -2.15 -9.28 13.51
N ALA A 76 -1.35 -9.39 12.46
CA ALA A 76 -0.58 -8.29 11.93
C ALA A 76 -1.43 -7.30 11.13
N SER A 77 -2.56 -7.76 10.55
CA SER A 77 -3.42 -6.94 9.68
C SER A 77 -4.90 -7.17 9.95
N PRO A 78 -5.36 -6.93 11.19
CA PRO A 78 -6.76 -7.22 11.54
C PRO A 78 -7.77 -6.33 10.82
N ALA A 79 -7.34 -5.18 10.31
CA ALA A 79 -8.23 -4.23 9.63
C ALA A 79 -8.45 -4.56 8.16
N VAL A 80 -7.69 -5.51 7.60
CA VAL A 80 -7.84 -5.91 6.20
C VAL A 80 -9.03 -6.86 6.07
N GLY A 81 -10.01 -6.50 5.25
CA GLY A 81 -11.24 -7.26 5.08
C GLY A 81 -11.19 -8.34 4.01
N GLY A 82 -10.10 -8.45 3.25
CA GLY A 82 -9.93 -9.43 2.18
C GLY A 82 -8.50 -9.49 1.69
N ALA A 83 -8.23 -10.39 0.75
CA ALA A 83 -6.90 -10.58 0.20
C ALA A 83 -6.45 -9.34 -0.59
N PRO A 84 -5.27 -8.80 -0.32
CA PRO A 84 -4.76 -7.65 -1.07
C PRO A 84 -4.47 -8.01 -2.53
N GLN A 85 -4.84 -7.11 -3.44
CA GLN A 85 -4.42 -7.17 -4.83
C GLN A 85 -3.26 -6.21 -4.99
N THR A 86 -2.15 -6.69 -5.53
CA THR A 86 -0.92 -5.91 -5.62
C THR A 86 -0.35 -5.97 -7.02
N ARG A 87 0.28 -4.88 -7.44
CA ARG A 87 1.07 -4.84 -8.67
C ARG A 87 2.07 -3.71 -8.59
N ILE A 88 3.15 -3.84 -9.37
CA ILE A 88 4.14 -2.80 -9.51
C ILE A 88 4.03 -2.27 -10.92
N VAL A 89 3.86 -0.96 -11.06
CA VAL A 89 3.70 -0.30 -12.35
C VAL A 89 4.78 0.77 -12.51
N GLU A 90 5.17 1.01 -13.75
CA GLU A 90 6.12 2.06 -14.08
C GLU A 90 5.37 3.30 -14.54
N VAL A 91 5.76 4.46 -14.04
CA VAL A 91 5.22 5.72 -14.54
C VAL A 91 5.95 6.05 -15.84
N VAL A 92 5.25 5.90 -16.97
CA VAL A 92 5.86 6.11 -18.28
C VAL A 92 5.62 7.52 -18.83
N GLU A 93 4.65 8.24 -18.27
CA GLU A 93 4.39 9.62 -18.67
C GLU A 93 3.59 10.34 -17.57
N THR A 94 3.95 11.56 -17.28
CA THR A 94 3.19 12.44 -16.39
C THR A 94 3.03 13.78 -17.08
N ARG A 95 1.81 14.31 -17.11
CA ARG A 95 1.51 15.57 -17.75
C ARG A 95 0.49 16.37 -16.94
N GLU A 96 0.79 17.61 -16.68
CA GLU A 96 -0.13 18.53 -16.03
C GLU A 96 -0.89 19.37 -17.05
N HIS A 97 -2.13 19.72 -16.73
CA HIS A 97 -2.97 20.53 -17.59
C HIS A 97 -3.37 21.84 -16.94
#